data_300f3a3e866280cdabaec39224c93dec
#
_entry.id   300f3a3e866280cdabaec39224c93dec
#
_cell.length_a   1.000
_cell.length_b   1.000
_cell.length_c   1.000
_cell.angle_alpha   90.00
_cell.angle_beta   90.00
_cell.angle_gamma   90.00
#
_symmetry.space_group_name_H-M   'P 1'
#
loop_
_entity.id
_entity.type
_entity.pdbx_description
1 polymer ?
#
loop_
_entity_poly.entity_id
_entity_poly.type
_entity_poly.pdbx_seq_one_letter_code
_entity_poly.pdbx_strand_id
1 'polypeptide(L)'
;MRKLRILLIPAVLLAAGLFWGTLPSPLPASATEGLSGDATRGERVFWASGCASCHMAGGAKGEAQLVLSGGQRFPSDFGTFLAPNISQDPQAGIGGWTLADLANALTRGVSRGGQHLYPALPYASYARMELQDVADLHAFLKTLPADPTPSLPHEISFPFNQRIALGGWKMLFLRDDWALPGNLTPTEDRGRYIAEAMAHCGECHTPRNALGGMDTSRWLAGAPDPSDPTGQGRVPNITPAKLTWSESEIAYYLTTGFTPDFDSAGGHMVHVVENFARLPEEDAKAVAAYLKRVPPVE
;
A
#
# COMPACT_ATOMS: atom_id res chain seq x y z
N MET A 1 -21.07 -45.38 15.46
CA MET A 1 -20.07 -45.25 14.38
C MET A 1 -20.64 -44.61 13.10
N ARG A 2 -21.83 -44.98 12.61
CA ARG A 2 -22.46 -44.46 11.38
C ARG A 2 -22.81 -42.95 11.48
N LYS A 3 -23.32 -42.46 12.61
CA LYS A 3 -23.63 -41.02 12.85
C LYS A 3 -22.38 -40.15 12.92
N LEU A 4 -21.27 -40.68 13.44
CA LEU A 4 -19.99 -39.93 13.49
C LEU A 4 -19.39 -39.73 12.09
N ARG A 5 -19.53 -40.72 11.17
CA ARG A 5 -19.09 -40.60 9.78
C ARG A 5 -19.89 -39.58 8.98
N ILE A 6 -21.19 -39.40 9.29
CA ILE A 6 -22.08 -38.45 8.60
C ILE A 6 -21.68 -37.00 8.94
N LEU A 7 -21.14 -36.74 10.13
CA LEU A 7 -20.68 -35.40 10.54
C LEU A 7 -19.23 -35.12 10.10
N LEU A 8 -18.41 -36.15 9.91
CA LEU A 8 -17.02 -35.99 9.47
C LEU A 8 -16.89 -35.51 8.01
N ILE A 9 -17.74 -36.01 7.11
CA ILE A 9 -17.68 -35.65 5.69
C ILE A 9 -17.92 -34.15 5.47
N PRO A 10 -18.97 -33.49 5.97
CA PRO A 10 -19.15 -32.07 5.79
C PRO A 10 -18.08 -31.25 6.50
N ALA A 11 -17.54 -31.68 7.62
CA ALA A 11 -16.45 -31.02 8.29
C ALA A 11 -15.15 -31.03 7.46
N VAL A 12 -14.83 -32.17 6.86
CA VAL A 12 -13.66 -32.31 5.94
C VAL A 12 -13.86 -31.47 4.69
N LEU A 13 -15.05 -31.45 4.10
CA LEU A 13 -15.35 -30.62 2.92
C LEU A 13 -15.28 -29.14 3.25
N LEU A 14 -15.77 -28.71 4.41
CA LEU A 14 -15.63 -27.33 4.87
C LEU A 14 -14.17 -26.96 5.09
N ALA A 15 -13.40 -27.81 5.76
CA ALA A 15 -11.97 -27.57 5.99
C ALA A 15 -11.19 -27.50 4.65
N ALA A 16 -11.49 -28.40 3.72
CA ALA A 16 -10.92 -28.39 2.39
C ALA A 16 -11.29 -27.10 1.62
N GLY A 17 -12.56 -26.69 1.65
CA GLY A 17 -13.03 -25.44 1.03
C GLY A 17 -12.37 -24.21 1.62
N LEU A 18 -12.25 -24.13 2.95
CA LEU A 18 -11.52 -23.06 3.63
C LEU A 18 -10.03 -23.06 3.23
N PHE A 19 -9.39 -24.23 3.24
CA PHE A 19 -7.99 -24.34 2.79
C PHE A 19 -7.81 -23.85 1.34
N TRP A 20 -8.67 -24.28 0.43
CA TRP A 20 -8.64 -23.81 -0.96
C TRP A 20 -8.83 -22.31 -1.09
N GLY A 21 -9.74 -21.72 -0.31
CA GLY A 21 -9.96 -20.28 -0.26
C GLY A 21 -8.75 -19.49 0.27
N THR A 22 -7.86 -20.14 1.02
CA THR A 22 -6.62 -19.50 1.52
C THR A 22 -5.42 -19.61 0.57
N LEU A 23 -5.55 -20.30 -0.56
CA LEU A 23 -4.45 -20.38 -1.51
C LEU A 23 -4.25 -19.04 -2.24
N PRO A 24 -3.01 -18.74 -2.70
CA PRO A 24 -2.75 -17.56 -3.52
C PRO A 24 -3.64 -17.54 -4.77
N SER A 25 -4.30 -16.41 -5.01
CA SER A 25 -5.20 -16.23 -6.15
C SER A 25 -4.65 -15.12 -7.06
N PRO A 26 -3.77 -15.44 -8.01
CA PRO A 26 -3.25 -14.47 -8.97
C PRO A 26 -4.35 -14.04 -9.96
N LEU A 27 -4.13 -12.88 -10.60
CA LEU A 27 -4.92 -12.44 -11.74
C LEU A 27 -4.83 -13.46 -12.88
N PRO A 28 -5.89 -13.62 -13.69
CA PRO A 28 -5.79 -14.41 -14.92
C PRO A 28 -4.77 -13.77 -15.87
N ALA A 29 -4.08 -14.59 -16.66
CA ALA A 29 -3.05 -14.10 -17.58
C ALA A 29 -3.58 -13.03 -18.54
N SER A 30 -4.84 -13.14 -18.96
CA SER A 30 -5.52 -12.18 -19.83
C SER A 30 -5.73 -10.80 -19.20
N ALA A 31 -5.63 -10.65 -17.88
CA ALA A 31 -5.88 -9.36 -17.21
C ALA A 31 -4.88 -8.25 -17.61
N THR A 32 -3.70 -8.62 -18.04
CA THR A 32 -2.65 -7.69 -18.48
C THR A 32 -2.36 -7.75 -19.98
N GLU A 33 -3.09 -8.60 -20.72
CA GLU A 33 -2.93 -8.71 -22.17
C GLU A 33 -3.37 -7.41 -22.88
N GLY A 34 -2.55 -6.97 -23.84
CA GLY A 34 -2.84 -5.76 -24.62
C GLY A 34 -2.56 -4.43 -23.88
N LEU A 35 -2.23 -4.45 -22.59
CA LEU A 35 -1.85 -3.24 -21.89
C LEU A 35 -0.43 -2.82 -22.32
N SER A 36 -0.27 -1.53 -22.63
CA SER A 36 1.00 -0.90 -22.97
C SER A 36 1.23 0.26 -21.99
N GLY A 37 2.36 0.19 -21.27
CA GLY A 37 2.73 1.22 -20.30
C GLY A 37 3.42 2.43 -20.93
N ASP A 38 3.19 3.59 -20.34
CA ASP A 38 3.86 4.86 -20.64
C ASP A 38 4.71 5.28 -19.44
N ALA A 39 6.01 5.42 -19.63
CA ALA A 39 6.93 5.73 -18.53
C ALA A 39 6.69 7.12 -17.91
N THR A 40 6.21 8.09 -18.70
CA THR A 40 5.92 9.45 -18.18
C THR A 40 4.71 9.44 -17.25
N ARG A 41 3.66 8.70 -17.59
CA ARG A 41 2.54 8.49 -16.67
C ARG A 41 2.96 7.63 -15.49
N GLY A 42 3.78 6.60 -15.74
CA GLY A 42 4.33 5.72 -14.72
C GLY A 42 5.15 6.42 -13.65
N GLU A 43 5.88 7.48 -14.01
CA GLU A 43 6.58 8.31 -13.05
C GLU A 43 5.62 8.97 -12.05
N ARG A 44 4.48 9.47 -12.51
CA ARG A 44 3.45 10.04 -11.63
C ARG A 44 2.87 8.97 -10.69
N VAL A 45 2.59 7.77 -11.21
CA VAL A 45 2.13 6.63 -10.40
C VAL A 45 3.19 6.24 -9.36
N PHE A 46 4.46 6.21 -9.73
CA PHE A 46 5.59 5.89 -8.85
C PHE A 46 5.67 6.85 -7.65
N TRP A 47 5.61 8.16 -7.92
CA TRP A 47 5.65 9.17 -6.87
C TRP A 47 4.36 9.18 -6.04
N ALA A 48 3.20 9.08 -6.68
CA ALA A 48 1.91 9.00 -5.96
C ALA A 48 1.84 7.79 -5.03
N SER A 49 2.40 6.64 -5.44
CA SER A 49 2.43 5.41 -4.64
C SER A 49 3.58 5.34 -3.63
N GLY A 50 4.45 6.34 -3.60
CA GLY A 50 5.54 6.42 -2.63
C GLY A 50 6.57 5.31 -2.71
N CYS A 51 6.80 4.70 -3.87
CA CYS A 51 7.67 3.53 -4.03
C CYS A 51 9.09 3.79 -3.48
N ALA A 52 9.67 4.96 -3.79
CA ALA A 52 10.99 5.35 -3.31
C ALA A 52 11.07 5.43 -1.78
N SER A 53 10.01 5.91 -1.12
CA SER A 53 9.99 6.14 0.32
C SER A 53 10.32 4.87 1.13
N CYS A 54 9.96 3.69 0.60
CA CYS A 54 10.24 2.41 1.24
C CYS A 54 11.43 1.68 0.61
N HIS A 55 11.61 1.80 -0.72
CA HIS A 55 12.55 0.95 -1.47
C HIS A 55 13.89 1.59 -1.81
N MET A 56 14.06 2.92 -1.63
CA MET A 56 15.37 3.55 -1.70
C MET A 56 16.29 3.06 -0.58
N ALA A 57 17.59 3.18 -0.75
CA ALA A 57 18.55 2.99 0.34
C ALA A 57 18.28 3.99 1.48
N GLY A 58 18.51 3.59 2.72
CA GLY A 58 18.29 4.47 3.89
C GLY A 58 19.09 5.77 3.78
N GLY A 59 18.39 6.90 3.89
CA GLY A 59 18.97 8.24 3.80
C GLY A 59 19.28 8.73 2.39
N ALA A 60 18.88 8.02 1.32
CA ALA A 60 19.04 8.46 -0.05
C ALA A 60 18.26 9.76 -0.32
N LYS A 61 18.83 10.66 -1.13
CA LYS A 61 18.25 11.96 -1.52
C LYS A 61 18.45 12.24 -2.99
N GLY A 62 17.57 13.07 -3.56
CA GLY A 62 17.66 13.45 -4.97
C GLY A 62 17.56 12.22 -5.88
N GLU A 63 18.43 12.14 -6.88
CA GLU A 63 18.45 11.03 -7.85
C GLU A 63 18.77 9.66 -7.21
N ALA A 64 19.48 9.62 -6.06
CA ALA A 64 19.76 8.38 -5.37
C ALA A 64 18.48 7.70 -4.82
N GLN A 65 17.37 8.43 -4.68
CA GLN A 65 16.07 7.85 -4.34
C GLN A 65 15.52 6.91 -5.43
N LEU A 66 16.00 7.03 -6.65
CA LEU A 66 15.61 6.18 -7.78
C LEU A 66 16.40 4.86 -7.85
N VAL A 67 17.43 4.70 -7.02
CA VAL A 67 18.13 3.43 -6.81
C VAL A 67 17.37 2.66 -5.75
N LEU A 68 16.55 1.72 -6.17
CA LEU A 68 15.58 1.02 -5.32
C LEU A 68 16.17 -0.25 -4.72
N SER A 69 17.33 -0.14 -4.07
CA SER A 69 18.08 -1.28 -3.49
C SER A 69 17.42 -1.90 -2.25
N GLY A 70 16.42 -1.23 -1.67
CA GLY A 70 15.72 -1.72 -0.48
C GLY A 70 16.53 -1.57 0.81
N GLY A 71 16.28 -2.50 1.76
CA GLY A 71 17.00 -2.60 3.02
C GLY A 71 16.43 -1.76 4.18
N GLN A 72 15.47 -0.86 3.91
CA GLN A 72 14.81 -0.12 4.98
C GLN A 72 14.01 -1.05 5.89
N ARG A 73 13.93 -0.70 7.17
CA ARG A 73 13.37 -1.52 8.26
C ARG A 73 12.08 -0.89 8.78
N PHE A 74 11.03 -1.69 8.86
CA PHE A 74 9.71 -1.29 9.31
C PHE A 74 9.29 -2.17 10.50
N PRO A 75 9.53 -1.73 11.76
CA PRO A 75 9.08 -2.42 12.96
C PRO A 75 7.55 -2.48 13.02
N SER A 76 7.02 -3.57 13.57
CA SER A 76 5.61 -3.77 13.83
C SER A 76 5.39 -4.76 14.96
N ASP A 77 4.16 -4.92 15.43
CA ASP A 77 3.77 -5.92 16.44
C ASP A 77 4.02 -7.37 15.99
N PHE A 78 4.22 -7.59 14.70
CA PHE A 78 4.44 -8.92 14.10
C PHE A 78 5.91 -9.24 13.88
N GLY A 79 6.81 -8.27 14.08
CA GLY A 79 8.22 -8.33 13.79
C GLY A 79 8.66 -7.21 12.85
N THR A 80 9.89 -7.26 12.36
CA THR A 80 10.42 -6.22 11.46
C THR A 80 10.35 -6.68 10.01
N PHE A 81 9.63 -5.89 9.19
CA PHE A 81 9.64 -6.05 7.74
C PHE A 81 10.82 -5.30 7.13
N LEU A 82 11.44 -5.88 6.13
CA LEU A 82 12.51 -5.24 5.37
C LEU A 82 12.04 -5.00 3.93
N ALA A 83 12.20 -3.77 3.43
CA ALA A 83 11.88 -3.46 2.05
C ALA A 83 12.79 -4.25 1.12
N PRO A 84 12.25 -5.00 0.16
CA PRO A 84 13.08 -5.70 -0.82
C PRO A 84 13.70 -4.74 -1.83
N ASN A 85 14.74 -5.19 -2.49
CA ASN A 85 15.27 -4.58 -3.69
C ASN A 85 14.23 -4.72 -4.82
N ILE A 86 13.79 -3.59 -5.37
CA ILE A 86 12.90 -3.54 -6.54
C ILE A 86 13.55 -2.78 -7.71
N SER A 87 14.89 -2.71 -7.74
CA SER A 87 15.66 -2.17 -8.85
C SER A 87 15.56 -3.05 -10.10
N GLN A 88 16.15 -2.59 -11.20
CA GLN A 88 16.16 -3.35 -12.46
C GLN A 88 17.23 -4.44 -12.53
N ASP A 89 17.87 -4.79 -11.44
CA ASP A 89 18.71 -5.98 -11.40
C ASP A 89 17.85 -7.24 -11.61
N PRO A 90 18.19 -8.12 -12.57
CA PRO A 90 17.37 -9.28 -12.89
C PRO A 90 17.41 -10.40 -11.85
N GLN A 91 18.37 -10.37 -10.93
CA GLN A 91 18.58 -11.41 -9.90
C GLN A 91 18.21 -10.90 -8.51
N ALA A 92 18.74 -9.74 -8.13
CA ALA A 92 18.52 -9.16 -6.80
C ALA A 92 17.23 -8.33 -6.72
N GLY A 93 16.79 -7.75 -7.85
CA GLY A 93 15.62 -6.88 -7.97
C GLY A 93 14.47 -7.50 -8.77
N ILE A 94 13.74 -6.63 -9.48
CA ILE A 94 12.57 -7.00 -10.29
C ILE A 94 12.79 -6.84 -11.80
N GLY A 95 14.01 -6.65 -12.27
CA GLY A 95 14.32 -6.43 -13.69
C GLY A 95 13.85 -7.57 -14.63
N GLY A 96 13.74 -8.79 -14.11
CA GLY A 96 13.19 -9.94 -14.82
C GLY A 96 11.67 -10.15 -14.66
N TRP A 97 10.94 -9.23 -14.02
CA TRP A 97 9.50 -9.37 -13.81
C TRP A 97 8.71 -8.94 -15.04
N THR A 98 7.64 -9.69 -15.32
CA THR A 98 6.62 -9.32 -16.29
C THR A 98 5.64 -8.32 -15.68
N LEU A 99 4.83 -7.67 -16.53
CA LEU A 99 3.72 -6.84 -16.06
C LEU A 99 2.75 -7.64 -15.15
N ALA A 100 2.48 -8.89 -15.51
CA ALA A 100 1.62 -9.76 -14.71
C ALA A 100 2.22 -10.06 -13.32
N ASP A 101 3.55 -10.25 -13.21
CA ASP A 101 4.21 -10.44 -11.92
C ASP A 101 4.05 -9.21 -11.02
N LEU A 102 4.26 -8.01 -11.57
CA LEU A 102 4.08 -6.76 -10.85
C LEU A 102 2.62 -6.53 -10.45
N ALA A 103 1.69 -6.74 -11.37
CA ALA A 103 0.25 -6.59 -11.11
C ALA A 103 -0.22 -7.53 -9.99
N ASN A 104 0.23 -8.80 -10.02
CA ASN A 104 -0.07 -9.76 -8.95
C ASN A 104 0.52 -9.35 -7.60
N ALA A 105 1.74 -8.85 -7.58
CA ALA A 105 2.36 -8.37 -6.34
C ALA A 105 1.58 -7.20 -5.75
N LEU A 106 1.29 -6.18 -6.54
CA LEU A 106 0.64 -4.95 -6.10
C LEU A 106 -0.84 -5.15 -5.77
N THR A 107 -1.60 -5.81 -6.64
CA THR A 107 -3.07 -5.84 -6.49
C THR A 107 -3.60 -7.09 -5.79
N ARG A 108 -2.82 -8.17 -5.75
CA ARG A 108 -3.23 -9.46 -5.16
C ARG A 108 -2.33 -9.90 -4.00
N GLY A 109 -1.20 -9.21 -3.78
CA GLY A 109 -0.21 -9.60 -2.79
C GLY A 109 0.35 -11.00 -3.05
N VAL A 110 0.54 -11.38 -4.31
CA VAL A 110 1.07 -12.68 -4.73
C VAL A 110 2.43 -12.47 -5.39
N SER A 111 3.46 -13.13 -4.89
CA SER A 111 4.80 -13.04 -5.44
C SER A 111 4.90 -13.77 -6.79
N ARG A 112 5.97 -13.48 -7.56
CA ARG A 112 6.31 -14.21 -8.79
C ARG A 112 6.40 -15.72 -8.57
N GLY A 113 6.82 -16.16 -7.38
CA GLY A 113 6.88 -17.58 -7.00
C GLY A 113 5.55 -18.17 -6.53
N GLY A 114 4.43 -17.44 -6.64
CA GLY A 114 3.10 -17.91 -6.25
C GLY A 114 2.88 -17.97 -4.73
N GLN A 115 3.65 -17.24 -3.93
CA GLN A 115 3.48 -17.15 -2.47
C GLN A 115 2.72 -15.89 -2.08
N HIS A 116 2.02 -15.94 -0.95
CA HIS A 116 1.48 -14.71 -0.34
C HIS A 116 2.60 -13.76 0.06
N LEU A 117 2.43 -12.48 -0.27
CA LEU A 117 3.23 -11.37 0.26
C LEU A 117 2.61 -10.86 1.56
N TYR A 118 3.45 -10.32 2.44
CA TYR A 118 2.97 -9.67 3.66
C TYR A 118 2.30 -8.34 3.36
N PRO A 119 1.27 -7.94 4.14
CA PRO A 119 0.56 -6.67 3.95
C PRO A 119 1.38 -5.43 4.35
N ALA A 120 2.67 -5.60 4.67
CA ALA A 120 3.64 -4.50 4.70
C ALA A 120 3.87 -3.89 3.30
N LEU A 121 3.70 -4.69 2.21
CA LEU A 121 3.38 -4.15 0.90
C LEU A 121 1.90 -3.77 0.92
N PRO A 122 1.51 -2.51 0.70
CA PRO A 122 0.13 -2.04 0.90
C PRO A 122 -0.82 -2.50 -0.21
N TYR A 123 -0.79 -3.79 -0.54
CA TYR A 123 -1.66 -4.35 -1.57
C TYR A 123 -3.15 -4.28 -1.19
N ALA A 124 -3.48 -4.10 0.09
CA ALA A 124 -4.85 -3.85 0.51
C ALA A 124 -5.38 -2.51 -0.02
N SER A 125 -4.50 -1.55 -0.25
CA SER A 125 -4.80 -0.29 -0.94
C SER A 125 -4.66 -0.45 -2.45
N TYR A 126 -3.55 -0.99 -2.92
CA TYR A 126 -3.24 -1.18 -4.33
C TYR A 126 -4.21 -2.12 -5.08
N ALA A 127 -5.01 -2.93 -4.38
CA ALA A 127 -6.07 -3.75 -4.99
C ALA A 127 -7.07 -2.92 -5.80
N ARG A 128 -7.17 -1.61 -5.54
CA ARG A 128 -8.03 -0.64 -6.23
C ARG A 128 -7.34 0.05 -7.42
N MET A 129 -6.05 -0.18 -7.64
CA MET A 129 -5.33 0.43 -8.75
C MET A 129 -5.83 -0.09 -10.10
N GLU A 130 -5.96 0.81 -11.05
CA GLU A 130 -6.20 0.43 -12.43
C GLU A 130 -4.98 -0.31 -13.00
N LEU A 131 -5.22 -1.40 -13.73
CA LEU A 131 -4.13 -2.19 -14.31
C LEU A 131 -3.34 -1.41 -15.36
N GLN A 132 -3.94 -0.35 -15.96
CA GLN A 132 -3.22 0.56 -16.85
C GLN A 132 -2.17 1.37 -16.07
N ASP A 133 -2.48 1.85 -14.86
CA ASP A 133 -1.52 2.55 -14.02
C ASP A 133 -0.38 1.61 -13.56
N VAL A 134 -0.70 0.33 -13.31
CA VAL A 134 0.34 -0.67 -13.04
C VAL A 134 1.22 -0.92 -14.28
N ALA A 135 0.65 -0.89 -15.49
CA ALA A 135 1.43 -1.01 -16.72
C ALA A 135 2.34 0.20 -16.93
N ASP A 136 1.83 1.41 -16.67
CA ASP A 136 2.58 2.66 -16.75
C ASP A 136 3.72 2.66 -15.71
N LEU A 137 3.45 2.27 -14.46
CA LEU A 137 4.45 2.10 -13.42
C LEU A 137 5.53 1.09 -13.83
N HIS A 138 5.14 -0.06 -14.38
CA HIS A 138 6.09 -1.05 -14.87
C HIS A 138 7.01 -0.50 -15.95
N ALA A 139 6.47 0.30 -16.88
CA ALA A 139 7.26 0.97 -17.91
C ALA A 139 8.26 1.96 -17.30
N PHE A 140 7.85 2.75 -16.30
CA PHE A 140 8.75 3.68 -15.61
C PHE A 140 9.83 2.94 -14.82
N LEU A 141 9.47 1.93 -14.03
CA LEU A 141 10.44 1.14 -13.26
C LEU A 141 11.55 0.58 -14.15
N LYS A 142 11.24 0.18 -15.39
CA LYS A 142 12.25 -0.30 -16.35
C LYS A 142 13.25 0.74 -16.80
N THR A 143 13.01 2.01 -16.57
CA THR A 143 13.97 3.09 -16.87
C THR A 143 14.95 3.34 -15.73
N LEU A 144 14.69 2.78 -14.54
CA LEU A 144 15.45 3.04 -13.33
C LEU A 144 16.76 2.22 -13.28
N PRO A 145 17.74 2.64 -12.47
CA PRO A 145 19.01 1.93 -12.32
C PRO A 145 18.81 0.50 -11.76
N ALA A 146 19.70 -0.39 -12.15
CA ALA A 146 19.86 -1.70 -11.51
C ALA A 146 20.83 -1.59 -10.32
N ASP A 147 20.54 -2.36 -9.26
CA ASP A 147 21.41 -2.47 -8.09
C ASP A 147 21.50 -3.93 -7.65
N PRO A 148 22.71 -4.51 -7.50
CA PRO A 148 22.88 -5.93 -7.22
C PRO A 148 22.75 -6.29 -5.74
N THR A 149 22.37 -5.35 -4.86
CA THR A 149 22.22 -5.62 -3.43
C THR A 149 21.12 -6.65 -3.18
N PRO A 150 21.41 -7.80 -2.56
CA PRO A 150 20.40 -8.80 -2.28
C PRO A 150 19.35 -8.30 -1.30
N SER A 151 18.08 -8.67 -1.53
CA SER A 151 17.01 -8.44 -0.56
C SER A 151 17.27 -9.22 0.73
N LEU A 152 17.07 -8.56 1.86
CA LEU A 152 17.16 -9.19 3.17
C LEU A 152 15.84 -9.88 3.56
N PRO A 153 15.88 -11.03 4.26
CA PRO A 153 14.67 -11.66 4.77
C PRO A 153 14.02 -10.81 5.86
N HIS A 154 12.68 -10.89 5.95
CA HIS A 154 11.98 -10.28 7.07
C HIS A 154 12.35 -10.96 8.40
N GLU A 155 12.38 -10.19 9.46
CA GLU A 155 12.65 -10.65 10.83
C GLU A 155 11.33 -10.88 11.57
N ILE A 156 10.66 -11.98 11.20
CA ILE A 156 9.33 -12.33 11.69
C ILE A 156 9.39 -13.71 12.34
N SER A 157 8.94 -13.80 13.59
CA SER A 157 8.94 -15.04 14.36
C SER A 157 7.67 -15.86 14.13
N PHE A 158 7.73 -17.14 14.51
CA PHE A 158 6.55 -18.00 14.58
C PHE A 158 5.53 -17.40 15.60
N PRO A 159 4.23 -17.43 15.29
CA PRO A 159 3.59 -18.06 14.12
C PRO A 159 3.46 -17.15 12.89
N PHE A 160 3.84 -15.89 12.95
CA PHE A 160 3.59 -14.88 11.91
C PHE A 160 4.45 -15.09 10.65
N ASN A 161 5.51 -15.88 10.72
CA ASN A 161 6.32 -16.27 9.57
C ASN A 161 5.66 -17.35 8.68
N GLN A 162 4.47 -17.84 9.06
CA GLN A 162 3.73 -18.83 8.28
C GLN A 162 2.87 -18.16 7.20
N ARG A 163 3.42 -17.99 5.99
CA ARG A 163 2.78 -17.27 4.88
C ARG A 163 1.40 -17.80 4.48
N ILE A 164 1.10 -19.08 4.73
CA ILE A 164 -0.22 -19.67 4.45
C ILE A 164 -1.33 -18.96 5.24
N ALA A 165 -1.04 -18.48 6.46
CA ALA A 165 -2.00 -17.75 7.28
C ALA A 165 -2.45 -16.43 6.62
N LEU A 166 -1.62 -15.85 5.75
CA LEU A 166 -1.97 -14.64 5.01
C LEU A 166 -3.13 -14.85 4.03
N GLY A 167 -3.38 -16.09 3.58
CA GLY A 167 -4.57 -16.41 2.79
C GLY A 167 -5.85 -16.15 3.59
N GLY A 168 -5.91 -16.60 4.84
CA GLY A 168 -7.03 -16.30 5.75
C GLY A 168 -7.14 -14.80 6.04
N TRP A 169 -6.02 -14.12 6.24
CA TRP A 169 -5.99 -12.66 6.41
C TRP A 169 -6.58 -11.93 5.20
N LYS A 170 -6.22 -12.33 3.98
CA LYS A 170 -6.77 -11.76 2.74
C LYS A 170 -8.25 -11.99 2.59
N MET A 171 -8.77 -13.16 2.95
CA MET A 171 -10.22 -13.43 2.94
C MET A 171 -11.01 -12.47 3.83
N LEU A 172 -10.40 -11.99 4.92
CA LEU A 172 -11.03 -11.07 5.87
C LEU A 172 -10.86 -9.59 5.49
N PHE A 173 -9.69 -9.22 4.98
CA PHE A 173 -9.27 -7.82 4.92
C PHE A 173 -8.86 -7.32 3.52
N LEU A 174 -8.58 -8.20 2.55
CA LEU A 174 -8.32 -7.75 1.18
C LEU A 174 -9.63 -7.42 0.49
N ARG A 175 -9.85 -6.14 0.26
CA ARG A 175 -11.05 -5.56 -0.37
C ARG A 175 -10.63 -4.69 -1.54
N ASP A 176 -11.44 -4.66 -2.58
CA ASP A 176 -11.31 -3.76 -3.74
C ASP A 176 -12.41 -2.69 -3.79
N ASP A 177 -13.37 -2.74 -2.86
CA ASP A 177 -14.36 -1.69 -2.65
C ASP A 177 -13.73 -0.44 -1.99
N TRP A 178 -14.26 0.73 -2.34
CA TRP A 178 -13.82 2.01 -1.79
C TRP A 178 -14.24 2.17 -0.33
N ALA A 179 -13.34 2.75 0.50
CA ALA A 179 -13.66 3.08 1.88
C ALA A 179 -14.74 4.19 1.96
N LEU A 180 -14.69 5.15 1.03
CA LEU A 180 -15.76 6.12 0.83
C LEU A 180 -16.55 5.77 -0.44
N PRO A 181 -17.66 5.00 -0.34
CA PRO A 181 -18.52 4.71 -1.49
C PRO A 181 -19.39 5.92 -1.86
N GLY A 182 -20.02 5.84 -3.02
CA GLY A 182 -21.02 6.81 -3.46
C GLY A 182 -20.55 7.73 -4.60
N ASN A 183 -21.42 8.65 -4.98
CA ASN A 183 -21.17 9.58 -6.08
C ASN A 183 -20.31 10.75 -5.58
N LEU A 184 -19.17 10.91 -6.20
CA LEU A 184 -18.23 12.00 -5.98
C LEU A 184 -18.16 12.87 -7.26
N THR A 185 -17.78 14.12 -7.12
CA THR A 185 -17.38 14.94 -8.27
C THR A 185 -16.11 14.37 -8.90
N PRO A 186 -15.79 14.67 -10.16
CA PRO A 186 -14.56 14.17 -10.80
C PRO A 186 -13.29 14.50 -9.99
N THR A 187 -13.23 15.67 -9.36
CA THR A 187 -12.09 16.05 -8.51
C THR A 187 -12.02 15.22 -7.24
N GLU A 188 -13.13 15.05 -6.53
CA GLU A 188 -13.20 14.22 -5.33
C GLU A 188 -12.90 12.74 -5.64
N ASP A 189 -13.38 12.24 -6.79
CA ASP A 189 -13.13 10.87 -7.24
C ASP A 189 -11.65 10.63 -7.57
N ARG A 190 -11.00 11.59 -8.25
CA ARG A 190 -9.54 11.58 -8.44
C ARG A 190 -8.81 11.56 -7.09
N GLY A 191 -9.25 12.38 -6.14
CA GLY A 191 -8.69 12.43 -4.78
C GLY A 191 -8.87 11.11 -4.03
N ARG A 192 -10.06 10.48 -4.15
CA ARG A 192 -10.31 9.14 -3.61
C ARG A 192 -9.33 8.12 -4.18
N TYR A 193 -9.18 8.09 -5.51
CA TYR A 193 -8.27 7.18 -6.17
C TYR A 193 -6.83 7.34 -5.69
N ILE A 194 -6.36 8.60 -5.57
CA ILE A 194 -5.01 8.86 -5.05
C ILE A 194 -4.91 8.43 -3.58
N ALA A 195 -5.82 8.84 -2.72
CA ALA A 195 -5.73 8.63 -1.28
C ALA A 195 -5.94 7.17 -0.86
N GLU A 196 -6.87 6.44 -1.52
CA GLU A 196 -7.23 5.07 -1.15
C GLU A 196 -6.44 4.01 -1.91
N ALA A 197 -6.10 4.25 -3.20
CA ALA A 197 -5.42 3.28 -4.03
C ALA A 197 -3.91 3.53 -4.11
N MET A 198 -3.44 4.73 -4.51
CA MET A 198 -2.03 4.98 -4.76
C MET A 198 -1.27 5.40 -3.51
N ALA A 199 -1.60 6.55 -2.93
CA ALA A 199 -0.89 7.11 -1.77
C ALA A 199 -1.20 6.39 -0.45
N HIS A 200 -2.17 5.47 -0.46
CA HIS A 200 -2.53 4.59 0.64
C HIS A 200 -2.58 5.26 2.03
N CYS A 201 -3.15 6.47 2.09
CA CYS A 201 -3.22 7.29 3.30
C CYS A 201 -3.82 6.52 4.50
N GLY A 202 -4.78 5.63 4.21
CA GLY A 202 -5.41 4.77 5.21
C GLY A 202 -4.45 3.81 5.92
N GLU A 203 -3.33 3.44 5.31
CA GLU A 203 -2.38 2.50 5.91
C GLU A 203 -1.77 3.05 7.22
N CYS A 204 -1.58 4.38 7.30
CA CYS A 204 -1.09 5.05 8.49
C CYS A 204 -2.21 5.73 9.28
N HIS A 205 -3.20 6.36 8.60
CA HIS A 205 -4.21 7.19 9.25
C HIS A 205 -5.47 6.45 9.69
N THR A 206 -5.57 5.12 9.47
CA THR A 206 -6.71 4.31 9.91
C THR A 206 -6.29 3.31 10.98
N PRO A 207 -7.05 3.19 12.10
CA PRO A 207 -6.70 2.23 13.13
C PRO A 207 -6.79 0.79 12.61
N ARG A 208 -6.04 -0.09 13.25
CA ARG A 208 -6.02 -1.53 12.92
C ARG A 208 -6.53 -2.36 14.09
N ASN A 209 -7.13 -3.48 13.76
CA ASN A 209 -7.47 -4.49 14.75
C ASN A 209 -6.26 -5.36 15.13
N ALA A 210 -6.44 -6.26 16.10
CA ALA A 210 -5.38 -7.15 16.61
C ALA A 210 -4.78 -8.11 15.55
N LEU A 211 -5.44 -8.29 14.39
CA LEU A 211 -4.94 -9.07 13.25
C LEU A 211 -4.25 -8.19 12.20
N GLY A 212 -4.07 -6.90 12.47
CA GLY A 212 -3.45 -5.95 11.56
C GLY A 212 -4.35 -5.49 10.40
N GLY A 213 -5.62 -5.89 10.36
CA GLY A 213 -6.59 -5.41 9.36
C GLY A 213 -7.06 -3.99 9.68
N MET A 214 -7.19 -3.12 8.66
CA MET A 214 -7.71 -1.77 8.83
C MET A 214 -9.18 -1.79 9.28
N ASP A 215 -9.52 -0.94 10.25
CA ASP A 215 -10.90 -0.68 10.66
C ASP A 215 -11.50 0.42 9.77
N THR A 216 -12.07 0.00 8.65
CA THR A 216 -12.65 0.94 7.66
C THR A 216 -13.88 1.70 8.19
N SER A 217 -14.48 1.25 9.29
CA SER A 217 -15.56 2.01 9.97
C SER A 217 -15.03 3.28 10.65
N ARG A 218 -13.72 3.36 10.86
CA ARG A 218 -12.99 4.49 11.42
C ARG A 218 -11.95 5.01 10.41
N TRP A 219 -12.33 5.03 9.13
CA TRP A 219 -11.47 5.45 8.04
C TRP A 219 -10.86 6.83 8.28
N LEU A 220 -9.53 6.91 8.21
CA LEU A 220 -8.72 8.12 8.43
C LEU A 220 -8.86 8.77 9.83
N ALA A 221 -9.37 8.05 10.82
CA ALA A 221 -9.58 8.55 12.19
C ALA A 221 -8.31 8.59 13.05
N GLY A 222 -7.14 8.40 12.45
CA GLY A 222 -5.86 8.33 13.15
C GLY A 222 -5.57 6.95 13.75
N ALA A 223 -4.31 6.70 14.08
CA ALA A 223 -3.84 5.42 14.62
C ALA A 223 -2.66 5.61 15.59
N PRO A 224 -2.29 4.59 16.39
CA PRO A 224 -0.96 4.55 17.00
C PRO A 224 0.14 4.62 15.94
N ASP A 225 1.22 5.33 16.24
CA ASP A 225 2.40 5.35 15.35
C ASP A 225 3.24 4.08 15.57
N PRO A 226 3.32 3.15 14.60
CA PRO A 226 4.08 1.92 14.76
C PRO A 226 5.60 2.13 14.80
N SER A 227 6.07 3.30 14.39
CA SER A 227 7.50 3.66 14.39
C SER A 227 7.96 4.27 15.71
N ASP A 228 7.02 4.68 16.58
CA ASP A 228 7.36 5.23 17.89
C ASP A 228 7.70 4.13 18.89
N PRO A 229 8.96 4.01 19.33
CA PRO A 229 9.39 2.97 20.29
C PRO A 229 8.80 3.16 21.70
N THR A 230 8.23 4.34 21.99
CA THR A 230 7.57 4.61 23.28
C THR A 230 6.11 4.13 23.31
N GLY A 231 5.52 3.86 22.15
CA GLY A 231 4.11 3.49 21.99
C GLY A 231 3.13 4.63 22.27
N GLN A 232 3.61 5.86 22.46
CA GLN A 232 2.79 7.05 22.74
C GLN A 232 2.52 7.88 21.49
N GLY A 233 3.32 7.70 20.44
CA GLY A 233 3.18 8.40 19.17
C GLY A 233 1.84 8.10 18.51
N ARG A 234 1.30 9.11 17.84
CA ARG A 234 0.02 9.04 17.13
C ARG A 234 0.16 9.58 15.73
N VAL A 235 -0.35 8.81 14.78
CA VAL A 235 -0.69 9.30 13.45
C VAL A 235 -2.02 10.05 13.56
N PRO A 236 -2.11 11.32 13.13
CA PRO A 236 -3.28 12.14 13.40
C PRO A 236 -4.54 11.67 12.67
N ASN A 237 -5.69 11.99 13.26
CA ASN A 237 -6.98 11.92 12.59
C ASN A 237 -7.06 13.04 11.54
N ILE A 238 -7.24 12.62 10.27
CA ILE A 238 -7.35 13.54 9.12
C ILE A 238 -8.76 13.59 8.53
N THR A 239 -9.78 13.15 9.31
CA THR A 239 -11.18 13.41 8.95
C THR A 239 -11.57 14.84 9.28
N PRO A 240 -12.67 15.39 8.71
CA PRO A 240 -13.17 16.71 9.00
C PRO A 240 -13.45 16.99 10.48
N ALA A 241 -13.58 15.98 11.34
CA ALA A 241 -13.74 16.16 12.78
C ALA A 241 -12.49 16.77 13.45
N LYS A 242 -11.29 16.49 12.93
CA LYS A 242 -10.02 16.97 13.51
C LYS A 242 -9.18 17.78 12.52
N LEU A 243 -9.26 17.50 11.21
CA LEU A 243 -8.59 18.28 10.18
C LEU A 243 -9.50 19.44 9.73
N THR A 244 -9.41 20.56 10.44
CA THR A 244 -10.25 21.74 10.20
C THR A 244 -9.75 22.66 9.08
N TRP A 245 -8.55 22.39 8.54
CA TRP A 245 -7.93 23.18 7.49
C TRP A 245 -8.82 23.25 6.24
N SER A 246 -8.73 24.33 5.50
CA SER A 246 -9.36 24.48 4.18
C SER A 246 -8.72 23.52 3.15
N GLU A 247 -9.39 23.28 2.03
CA GLU A 247 -8.82 22.48 0.94
C GLU A 247 -7.49 23.05 0.43
N SER A 248 -7.38 24.40 0.36
CA SER A 248 -6.14 25.06 -0.06
C SER A 248 -5.00 24.87 0.94
N GLU A 249 -5.27 24.88 2.23
CA GLU A 249 -4.26 24.64 3.27
C GLU A 249 -3.83 23.18 3.27
N ILE A 250 -4.74 22.23 3.06
CA ILE A 250 -4.40 20.79 2.94
C ILE A 250 -3.53 20.57 1.69
N ALA A 251 -3.91 21.13 0.54
CA ALA A 251 -3.13 21.00 -0.69
C ALA A 251 -1.74 21.64 -0.55
N TYR A 252 -1.66 22.80 0.09
CA TYR A 252 -0.40 23.48 0.39
C TYR A 252 0.48 22.62 1.31
N TYR A 253 -0.07 22.07 2.39
CA TYR A 253 0.66 21.17 3.28
C TYR A 253 1.20 19.93 2.53
N LEU A 254 0.39 19.30 1.69
CA LEU A 254 0.80 18.11 0.94
C LEU A 254 1.96 18.39 -0.01
N THR A 255 2.10 19.61 -0.53
CA THR A 255 3.14 19.97 -1.49
C THR A 255 4.36 20.66 -0.90
N THR A 256 4.21 21.30 0.27
CA THR A 256 5.30 22.08 0.89
C THR A 256 5.73 21.56 2.26
N GLY A 257 4.86 20.81 2.93
CA GLY A 257 5.06 20.33 4.29
C GLY A 257 4.78 21.35 5.40
N PHE A 258 4.37 22.58 5.08
CA PHE A 258 4.09 23.60 6.09
C PHE A 258 2.62 23.60 6.51
N THR A 259 2.38 23.59 7.81
CA THR A 259 1.05 23.72 8.39
C THR A 259 0.59 25.20 8.39
N PRO A 260 -0.72 25.47 8.53
CA PRO A 260 -1.22 26.84 8.69
C PRO A 260 -0.63 27.58 9.91
N ASP A 261 -0.18 26.85 10.94
CA ASP A 261 0.41 27.39 12.16
C ASP A 261 1.95 27.51 12.05
N PHE A 262 2.51 27.44 10.84
CA PHE A 262 3.94 27.56 10.56
C PHE A 262 4.82 26.44 11.17
N ASP A 263 4.22 25.30 11.48
CA ASP A 263 4.96 24.07 11.79
C ASP A 263 5.24 23.28 10.51
N SER A 264 5.99 22.21 10.60
CA SER A 264 6.41 21.41 9.44
C SER A 264 6.08 19.93 9.58
N ALA A 265 5.93 19.25 8.44
CA ALA A 265 5.75 17.82 8.38
C ALA A 265 6.92 17.09 9.08
N GLY A 266 6.58 16.08 9.88
CA GLY A 266 7.53 15.22 10.59
C GLY A 266 7.36 13.73 10.25
N GLY A 267 8.32 12.91 10.70
CA GLY A 267 8.26 11.46 10.54
C GLY A 267 8.09 11.03 9.07
N HIS A 268 7.26 10.03 8.85
CA HIS A 268 7.01 9.50 7.51
C HIS A 268 6.29 10.46 6.56
N MET A 269 5.56 11.47 7.10
CA MET A 269 4.91 12.48 6.26
C MET A 269 5.89 13.32 5.44
N VAL A 270 7.15 13.45 5.86
CA VAL A 270 8.19 14.14 5.07
C VAL A 270 8.31 13.50 3.69
N HIS A 271 8.37 12.17 3.59
CA HIS A 271 8.44 11.47 2.31
C HIS A 271 7.16 11.60 1.48
N VAL A 272 5.99 11.64 2.13
CA VAL A 272 4.72 11.88 1.44
C VAL A 272 4.72 13.26 0.78
N VAL A 273 5.16 14.29 1.51
CA VAL A 273 5.29 15.66 0.99
C VAL A 273 6.31 15.72 -0.16
N GLU A 274 7.49 15.12 0.01
CA GLU A 274 8.51 15.05 -1.05
C GLU A 274 7.97 14.40 -2.34
N ASN A 275 7.13 13.38 -2.20
CA ASN A 275 6.49 12.73 -3.33
C ASN A 275 5.42 13.62 -3.98
N PHE A 276 4.53 14.23 -3.18
CA PHE A 276 3.47 15.11 -3.68
C PHE A 276 4.02 16.36 -4.36
N ALA A 277 5.17 16.89 -3.91
CA ALA A 277 5.86 18.00 -4.56
C ALA A 277 6.31 17.69 -6.01
N ARG A 278 6.32 16.42 -6.41
CA ARG A 278 6.65 15.96 -7.78
C ARG A 278 5.41 15.67 -8.63
N LEU A 279 4.22 15.74 -8.04
CA LEU A 279 2.96 15.51 -8.73
C LEU A 279 2.38 16.84 -9.26
N PRO A 280 1.46 16.78 -10.24
CA PRO A 280 0.67 17.95 -10.59
C PRO A 280 -0.07 18.52 -9.37
N GLU A 281 -0.15 19.84 -9.26
CA GLU A 281 -0.81 20.53 -8.14
C GLU A 281 -2.29 20.11 -8.00
N GLU A 282 -2.93 19.77 -9.12
CA GLU A 282 -4.30 19.28 -9.18
C GLU A 282 -4.51 17.98 -8.37
N ASP A 283 -3.49 17.12 -8.29
CA ASP A 283 -3.56 15.87 -7.53
C ASP A 283 -3.62 16.15 -6.01
N ALA A 284 -2.85 17.11 -5.51
CA ALA A 284 -2.93 17.55 -4.10
C ALA A 284 -4.28 18.22 -3.78
N LYS A 285 -4.80 19.05 -4.70
CA LYS A 285 -6.14 19.65 -4.57
C LYS A 285 -7.24 18.59 -4.58
N ALA A 286 -7.10 17.57 -5.42
CA ALA A 286 -8.05 16.47 -5.49
C ALA A 286 -8.09 15.67 -4.17
N VAL A 287 -6.91 15.36 -3.59
CA VAL A 287 -6.83 14.70 -2.27
C VAL A 287 -7.46 15.58 -1.20
N ALA A 288 -7.20 16.89 -1.19
CA ALA A 288 -7.81 17.83 -0.24
C ALA A 288 -9.35 17.82 -0.33
N ALA A 289 -9.89 17.89 -1.55
CA ALA A 289 -11.34 17.82 -1.79
C ALA A 289 -11.93 16.48 -1.29
N TYR A 290 -11.26 15.36 -1.56
CA TYR A 290 -11.66 14.04 -1.05
C TYR A 290 -11.67 14.00 0.49
N LEU A 291 -10.62 14.49 1.15
CA LEU A 291 -10.54 14.49 2.62
C LEU A 291 -11.69 15.26 3.27
N LYS A 292 -12.16 16.32 2.63
CA LYS A 292 -13.34 17.09 3.12
C LYS A 292 -14.66 16.34 2.92
N ARG A 293 -14.70 15.31 2.10
CA ARG A 293 -15.89 14.44 1.88
C ARG A 293 -15.95 13.24 2.81
N VAL A 294 -14.81 12.85 3.40
CA VAL A 294 -14.76 11.75 4.36
C VAL A 294 -15.69 12.05 5.54
N PRO A 295 -16.50 11.06 6.01
CA PRO A 295 -17.33 11.26 7.20
C PRO A 295 -16.48 11.63 8.41
N PRO A 296 -16.90 12.61 9.22
CA PRO A 296 -16.19 12.97 10.43
C PRO A 296 -16.23 11.82 11.45
N VAL A 297 -15.07 11.49 12.02
CA VAL A 297 -14.92 10.48 13.09
C VAL A 297 -14.23 11.16 14.28
N GLU A 298 -14.82 11.07 15.47
CA GLU A 298 -14.26 11.64 16.72
C GLU A 298 -13.16 10.73 17.32
#